data_902cc43b9f80bf1f8d7ef52fd1a2cb69
#
_entry.id   902cc43b9f80bf1f8d7ef52fd1a2cb69
#
_cell.length_a   1.000
_cell.length_b   1.000
_cell.length_c   1.000
_cell.angle_alpha   90.00
_cell.angle_beta   90.00
_cell.angle_gamma   90.00
#
_symmetry.space_group_name_H-M   'P 1'
#
loop_
_entity.id
_entity.type
_entity.pdbx_description
1 polymer ?
#
loop_
_entity_poly.entity_id
_entity_poly.type
_entity_poly.pdbx_seq_one_letter_code
_entity_poly.pdbx_strand_id
1 'polypeptide(L)'
;GENAYPYSSSTSIPDFSPVGALVSEKGTLGTATLIAPNLVITAAHVLKNSFSTPTPRSEDWEFILYPDFESANIDYRFKIDEIIIHPYWVARQSKDNPLGDGDKIGVDLALLKLKDSVSGVFPARLPHQNSPSTGQKIFVSGFGNLVEGENGEFNPDNSRRMAGTNILDRV
;
A
#
# COMPACT_ATOMS: atom_id res chain seq x y z
N GLY A 1 9.29 -2.31 19.85
CA GLY A 1 9.82 -1.29 18.98
C GLY A 1 10.47 -1.92 17.77
N GLU A 2 9.84 -1.83 16.61
CA GLU A 2 10.49 -2.25 15.36
C GLU A 2 11.56 -1.22 15.04
N ASN A 3 12.80 -1.63 15.11
CA ASN A 3 13.91 -0.80 14.69
C ASN A 3 13.89 -0.70 13.17
N ALA A 4 13.90 0.52 12.65
CA ALA A 4 14.17 0.78 11.25
C ALA A 4 15.61 0.31 10.94
N TYR A 5 15.74 -0.75 10.17
CA TYR A 5 17.06 -1.21 9.73
C TYR A 5 17.42 -0.55 8.41
N PRO A 6 18.62 0.05 8.32
CA PRO A 6 19.09 0.53 7.02
C PRO A 6 19.26 -0.64 6.06
N TYR A 7 18.88 -0.43 4.83
CA TYR A 7 18.99 -1.42 3.76
C TYR A 7 20.46 -1.79 3.55
N SER A 8 20.87 -2.97 4.00
CA SER A 8 22.18 -3.52 3.67
C SER A 8 22.01 -4.78 2.82
N SER A 9 22.87 -4.96 1.87
CA SER A 9 22.81 -5.98 0.81
C SER A 9 23.00 -7.44 1.27
N SER A 10 22.99 -7.71 2.55
CA SER A 10 23.17 -9.06 3.08
C SER A 10 22.22 -9.34 4.22
N THR A 11 21.28 -10.24 4.02
CA THR A 11 20.49 -10.98 5.05
C THR A 11 19.66 -10.17 6.04
N SER A 12 19.68 -8.85 6.03
CA SER A 12 18.86 -8.02 6.92
C SER A 12 17.42 -7.90 6.43
N ILE A 13 16.48 -7.93 7.36
CA ILE A 13 15.08 -7.63 7.12
C ILE A 13 14.98 -6.16 6.69
N PRO A 14 14.28 -5.83 5.58
CA PRO A 14 14.07 -4.44 5.17
C PRO A 14 13.36 -3.62 6.25
N ASP A 15 13.59 -2.30 6.22
CA ASP A 15 12.80 -1.38 7.00
C ASP A 15 11.41 -1.23 6.40
N PHE A 16 10.39 -1.67 7.13
CA PHE A 16 8.99 -1.53 6.75
C PHE A 16 8.31 -0.32 7.40
N SER A 17 9.05 0.54 8.10
CA SER A 17 8.48 1.73 8.74
C SER A 17 7.70 2.64 7.77
N PRO A 18 8.05 2.79 6.46
CA PRO A 18 7.28 3.59 5.54
C PRO A 18 5.97 2.93 5.04
N VAL A 19 5.71 1.66 5.39
CA VAL A 19 4.49 0.95 5.00
C VAL A 19 3.41 1.20 6.03
N GLY A 20 2.29 1.77 5.64
CA GLY A 20 1.15 2.11 6.49
C GLY A 20 -0.18 1.54 5.99
N ALA A 21 -1.18 1.58 6.85
CA ALA A 21 -2.55 1.26 6.50
C ALA A 21 -3.21 2.45 5.82
N LEU A 22 -3.99 2.19 4.78
CA LEU A 22 -4.89 3.14 4.15
C LEU A 22 -6.32 2.75 4.48
N VAL A 23 -7.00 3.57 5.26
CA VAL A 23 -8.32 3.25 5.82
C VAL A 23 -9.34 4.28 5.37
N SER A 24 -10.52 3.83 4.98
CA SER A 24 -11.64 4.72 4.70
C SER A 24 -12.63 4.76 5.85
N GLU A 25 -13.40 5.83 5.95
CA GLU A 25 -14.53 5.93 6.90
C GLU A 25 -15.58 4.82 6.72
N LYS A 26 -15.62 4.20 5.53
CA LYS A 26 -16.53 3.09 5.19
C LYS A 26 -15.96 1.71 5.53
N GLY A 27 -14.79 1.66 6.18
CA GLY A 27 -14.15 0.42 6.58
C GLY A 27 -13.34 -0.29 5.48
N THR A 28 -13.08 0.37 4.34
CA THR A 28 -12.12 -0.18 3.38
C THR A 28 -10.72 -0.09 3.95
N LEU A 29 -10.00 -1.20 3.91
CA LEU A 29 -8.61 -1.31 4.34
C LEU A 29 -7.73 -1.63 3.14
N GLY A 30 -6.61 -0.92 3.01
CA GLY A 30 -5.55 -1.20 2.04
C GLY A 30 -4.18 -0.92 2.64
N THR A 31 -3.17 -1.23 1.87
CA THR A 31 -1.78 -0.90 2.21
C THR A 31 -1.30 0.24 1.34
N ALA A 32 -0.56 1.17 1.92
CA ALA A 32 0.08 2.24 1.19
C ALA A 32 1.52 2.46 1.70
N THR A 33 2.37 3.02 0.88
CA THR A 33 3.79 3.21 1.22
C THR A 33 4.20 4.66 1.03
N LEU A 34 4.80 5.24 2.06
CA LEU A 34 5.39 6.59 2.02
C LEU A 34 6.61 6.57 1.08
N ILE A 35 6.60 7.38 0.02
CA ILE A 35 7.66 7.49 -1.00
C ILE A 35 8.33 8.87 -1.05
N ALA A 36 7.72 9.86 -0.41
CA ALA A 36 8.31 11.17 -0.11
C ALA A 36 7.67 11.68 1.19
N PRO A 37 8.18 12.73 1.84
CA PRO A 37 7.70 13.16 3.15
C PRO A 37 6.18 13.39 3.23
N ASN A 38 5.53 13.75 2.13
CA ASN A 38 4.08 13.97 2.05
C ASN A 38 3.44 13.25 0.86
N LEU A 39 4.07 12.22 0.32
CA LEU A 39 3.55 11.47 -0.83
C LEU A 39 3.54 9.96 -0.54
N VAL A 40 2.40 9.35 -0.79
CA VAL A 40 2.15 7.94 -0.55
C VAL A 40 1.68 7.27 -1.84
N ILE A 41 2.14 6.04 -2.08
CA ILE A 41 1.72 5.21 -3.22
C ILE A 41 0.87 4.04 -2.74
N THR A 42 -0.17 3.70 -3.49
CA THR A 42 -1.05 2.55 -3.26
C THR A 42 -1.57 1.99 -4.58
N ALA A 43 -2.29 0.88 -4.53
CA ALA A 43 -3.02 0.36 -5.68
C ALA A 43 -4.31 1.17 -5.93
N ALA A 44 -4.61 1.44 -7.19
CA ALA A 44 -5.79 2.22 -7.56
C ALA A 44 -7.10 1.51 -7.19
N HIS A 45 -7.13 0.16 -7.23
CA HIS A 45 -8.32 -0.61 -6.89
C HIS A 45 -8.74 -0.45 -5.42
N VAL A 46 -7.82 -0.14 -4.51
CA VAL A 46 -8.15 0.16 -3.10
C VAL A 46 -9.10 1.35 -2.99
N LEU A 47 -8.89 2.35 -3.83
CA LEU A 47 -9.67 3.60 -3.86
C LEU A 47 -10.87 3.53 -4.78
N LYS A 48 -10.72 2.87 -5.92
CA LYS A 48 -11.72 2.74 -6.99
C LYS A 48 -11.60 1.37 -7.65
N ASN A 49 -12.28 0.39 -7.08
CA ASN A 49 -12.15 -1.00 -7.52
C ASN A 49 -12.98 -1.35 -8.77
N SER A 50 -13.95 -0.53 -9.17
CA SER A 50 -14.79 -0.81 -10.35
C SER A 50 -15.35 0.45 -10.98
N PHE A 51 -15.95 0.30 -12.17
CA PHE A 51 -16.64 1.37 -12.88
C PHE A 51 -17.72 2.03 -12.03
N SER A 52 -18.49 1.25 -11.27
CA SER A 52 -19.58 1.75 -10.42
C SER A 52 -19.13 2.37 -9.12
N THR A 53 -17.87 2.17 -8.72
CA THR A 53 -17.32 2.79 -7.50
C THR A 53 -17.26 4.32 -7.71
N PRO A 54 -17.81 5.13 -6.81
CA PRO A 54 -17.70 6.57 -6.89
C PRO A 54 -16.24 7.05 -6.90
N THR A 55 -16.00 8.22 -7.46
CA THR A 55 -14.68 8.87 -7.32
C THR A 55 -14.39 9.07 -5.84
N PRO A 56 -13.24 8.62 -5.34
CA PRO A 56 -12.89 8.76 -3.93
C PRO A 56 -12.68 10.24 -3.59
N ARG A 57 -13.13 10.63 -2.40
CA ARG A 57 -12.86 11.97 -1.84
C ARG A 57 -11.74 11.84 -0.82
N SER A 58 -10.83 12.79 -0.81
CA SER A 58 -9.68 12.75 0.09
C SER A 58 -10.06 12.75 1.56
N GLU A 59 -11.13 13.44 1.93
CA GLU A 59 -11.65 13.51 3.30
C GLU A 59 -12.16 12.17 3.85
N ASP A 60 -12.54 11.23 2.98
CA ASP A 60 -13.04 9.91 3.38
C ASP A 60 -11.90 8.94 3.75
N TRP A 61 -10.64 9.34 3.59
CA TRP A 61 -9.49 8.46 3.73
C TRP A 61 -8.45 9.00 4.70
N GLU A 62 -7.76 8.07 5.35
CA GLU A 62 -6.67 8.34 6.28
C GLU A 62 -5.51 7.38 6.02
N PHE A 63 -4.28 7.89 6.04
CA PHE A 63 -3.06 7.09 6.03
C PHE A 63 -2.54 6.95 7.45
N ILE A 64 -2.38 5.73 7.93
CA ILE A 64 -1.96 5.43 9.30
C ILE A 64 -0.62 4.72 9.27
N LEU A 65 0.41 5.40 9.77
CA LEU A 65 1.79 4.93 9.72
C LEU A 65 2.22 4.36 11.07
N TYR A 66 1.62 3.25 11.45
CA TYR A 66 1.87 2.57 12.71
C TYR A 66 1.80 1.04 12.52
N PRO A 67 2.54 0.24 13.33
CA PRO A 67 2.53 -1.22 13.18
C PRO A 67 1.17 -1.88 13.37
N ASP A 68 0.33 -1.31 14.21
CA ASP A 68 -1.05 -1.71 14.45
C ASP A 68 -1.95 -0.48 14.31
N PHE A 69 -2.66 -0.34 13.19
CA PHE A 69 -3.38 0.89 12.88
C PHE A 69 -4.54 1.19 13.85
N GLU A 70 -5.11 0.18 14.49
CA GLU A 70 -6.16 0.37 15.50
C GLU A 70 -5.61 0.99 16.79
N SER A 71 -4.38 0.66 17.15
CA SER A 71 -3.68 1.19 18.32
C SER A 71 -3.00 2.54 18.07
N ALA A 72 -3.01 3.05 16.83
CA ALA A 72 -2.33 4.28 16.46
C ALA A 72 -2.99 5.51 17.11
N ASN A 73 -2.19 6.33 17.78
CA ASN A 73 -2.62 7.64 18.24
C ASN A 73 -2.62 8.67 17.08
N ILE A 74 -3.07 9.88 17.37
CA ILE A 74 -3.25 10.92 16.34
C ILE A 74 -1.97 11.31 15.61
N ASP A 75 -0.81 11.18 16.24
CA ASP A 75 0.48 11.58 15.66
C ASP A 75 0.92 10.69 14.50
N TYR A 76 0.33 9.49 14.40
CA TYR A 76 0.59 8.53 13.33
C TYR A 76 -0.53 8.47 12.27
N ARG A 77 -1.51 9.37 12.34
CA ARG A 77 -2.67 9.46 11.46
C ARG A 77 -2.58 10.69 10.57
N PHE A 78 -2.52 10.48 9.27
CA PHE A 78 -2.28 11.53 8.28
C PHE A 78 -3.50 11.68 7.38
N LYS A 79 -4.04 12.89 7.32
CA LYS A 79 -5.14 13.23 6.42
C LYS A 79 -4.64 13.37 4.99
N ILE A 80 -5.48 12.95 4.06
CA ILE A 80 -5.22 13.07 2.63
C ILE A 80 -5.66 14.46 2.15
N ASP A 81 -4.80 15.11 1.38
CA ASP A 81 -5.08 16.37 0.70
C ASP A 81 -5.65 16.11 -0.70
N GLU A 82 -4.97 15.25 -1.44
CA GLU A 82 -5.29 14.96 -2.85
C GLU A 82 -5.11 13.47 -3.15
N ILE A 83 -6.00 12.94 -4.00
CA ILE A 83 -5.95 11.58 -4.54
C ILE A 83 -5.76 11.65 -6.05
N ILE A 84 -4.70 11.03 -6.56
CA ILE A 84 -4.36 10.97 -7.98
C ILE A 84 -4.37 9.49 -8.39
N ILE A 85 -5.45 9.06 -9.04
CA ILE A 85 -5.55 7.72 -9.61
C ILE A 85 -4.94 7.73 -11.01
N HIS A 86 -4.19 6.68 -11.36
CA HIS A 86 -3.62 6.55 -12.69
C HIS A 86 -4.73 6.67 -13.76
N PRO A 87 -4.62 7.59 -14.73
CA PRO A 87 -5.73 7.92 -15.62
C PRO A 87 -6.19 6.71 -16.45
N TYR A 88 -5.29 5.82 -16.84
CA TYR A 88 -5.64 4.62 -17.58
C TYR A 88 -6.35 3.56 -16.73
N TRP A 89 -6.19 3.57 -15.41
CA TRP A 89 -6.99 2.72 -14.52
C TRP A 89 -8.47 3.03 -14.67
N VAL A 90 -8.81 4.30 -14.61
CA VAL A 90 -10.21 4.76 -14.75
C VAL A 90 -10.72 4.60 -16.18
N ALA A 91 -9.91 4.94 -17.19
CA ALA A 91 -10.29 4.88 -18.60
C ALA A 91 -10.57 3.46 -19.10
N ARG A 92 -10.01 2.43 -18.46
CA ARG A 92 -10.24 1.02 -18.83
C ARG A 92 -11.49 0.42 -18.19
N GLN A 93 -12.05 1.07 -17.18
CA GLN A 93 -13.28 0.65 -16.55
C GLN A 93 -14.48 1.14 -17.38
N SER A 94 -15.47 0.29 -17.55
CA SER A 94 -16.71 0.63 -18.24
C SER A 94 -17.89 -0.13 -17.64
N LYS A 95 -19.10 0.18 -18.11
CA LYS A 95 -20.31 -0.56 -17.71
C LYS A 95 -20.21 -2.04 -18.08
N ASP A 96 -19.62 -2.35 -19.24
CA ASP A 96 -19.50 -3.72 -19.76
C ASP A 96 -18.23 -4.43 -19.25
N ASN A 97 -17.24 -3.67 -18.80
CA ASN A 97 -16.01 -4.16 -18.16
C ASN A 97 -15.74 -3.37 -16.88
N PRO A 98 -16.50 -3.61 -15.79
CA PRO A 98 -16.49 -2.75 -14.61
C PRO A 98 -15.15 -2.79 -13.85
N LEU A 99 -14.41 -3.88 -13.91
CA LEU A 99 -13.08 -3.99 -13.26
C LEU A 99 -11.95 -3.46 -14.14
N GLY A 100 -12.13 -3.49 -15.48
CA GLY A 100 -11.03 -3.26 -16.42
C GLY A 100 -9.98 -4.36 -16.37
N ASP A 101 -8.84 -4.13 -16.95
CA ASP A 101 -7.68 -5.03 -16.94
C ASP A 101 -6.38 -4.28 -16.59
N GLY A 102 -6.55 -3.18 -15.87
CA GLY A 102 -5.45 -2.27 -15.53
C GLY A 102 -4.35 -2.89 -14.67
N ASP A 103 -4.71 -3.88 -13.84
CA ASP A 103 -3.78 -4.69 -13.05
C ASP A 103 -2.80 -5.48 -13.94
N LYS A 104 -3.26 -5.99 -15.07
CA LYS A 104 -2.46 -6.79 -16.00
C LYS A 104 -1.45 -5.97 -16.80
N ILE A 105 -1.70 -4.68 -16.95
CA ILE A 105 -0.83 -3.78 -17.70
C ILE A 105 -0.06 -2.80 -16.83
N GLY A 106 -0.11 -2.97 -15.50
CA GLY A 106 0.67 -2.19 -14.54
C GLY A 106 0.18 -0.77 -14.32
N VAL A 107 -1.12 -0.47 -14.53
CA VAL A 107 -1.71 0.85 -14.26
C VAL A 107 -2.59 0.88 -13.02
N ASP A 108 -2.60 -0.19 -12.24
CA ASP A 108 -3.27 -0.24 -10.93
C ASP A 108 -2.44 0.52 -9.88
N LEU A 109 -2.35 1.82 -10.06
CA LEU A 109 -1.54 2.72 -9.24
C LEU A 109 -2.32 3.98 -8.87
N ALA A 110 -2.13 4.45 -7.65
CA ALA A 110 -2.59 5.75 -7.20
C ALA A 110 -1.54 6.41 -6.29
N LEU A 111 -1.51 7.73 -6.33
CA LEU A 111 -0.73 8.56 -5.42
C LEU A 111 -1.68 9.33 -4.51
N LEU A 112 -1.29 9.47 -3.25
CA LEU A 112 -2.00 10.27 -2.28
C LEU A 112 -1.03 11.31 -1.72
N LYS A 113 -1.41 12.57 -1.80
CA LYS A 113 -0.70 13.66 -1.16
C LYS A 113 -1.27 13.85 0.24
N LEU A 114 -0.40 13.84 1.24
CA LEU A 114 -0.78 14.11 2.62
C LEU A 114 -0.88 15.61 2.87
N LYS A 115 -1.77 16.03 3.78
CA LYS A 115 -1.87 17.43 4.24
C LYS A 115 -0.60 17.89 4.96
N ASP A 116 -0.06 17.01 5.79
CA ASP A 116 1.14 17.26 6.58
C ASP A 116 2.26 16.30 6.17
N SER A 117 3.51 16.75 6.29
CA SER A 117 4.66 15.92 6.05
C SER A 117 4.90 14.97 7.22
N VAL A 118 5.20 13.70 6.91
CA VAL A 118 5.67 12.72 7.88
C VAL A 118 7.07 13.07 8.32
N SER A 119 7.32 13.06 9.62
CA SER A 119 8.64 13.23 10.21
C SER A 119 9.05 11.96 10.98
N GLY A 120 10.36 11.71 11.10
CA GLY A 120 10.87 10.57 11.85
C GLY A 120 10.83 9.20 11.12
N VAL A 121 10.26 9.16 9.93
CA VAL A 121 10.25 7.96 9.07
C VAL A 121 10.86 8.32 7.72
N PHE A 122 11.83 7.51 7.29
CA PHE A 122 12.43 7.67 5.95
C PHE A 122 11.51 7.08 4.89
N PRO A 123 11.16 7.84 3.84
CA PRO A 123 10.39 7.30 2.73
C PRO A 123 11.09 6.11 2.06
N ALA A 124 10.31 5.16 1.57
CA ALA A 124 10.81 4.05 0.76
C ALA A 124 11.43 4.59 -0.53
N ARG A 125 12.55 4.00 -0.92
CA ARG A 125 13.20 4.36 -2.17
C ARG A 125 12.53 3.65 -3.34
N LEU A 126 12.22 4.41 -4.37
CA LEU A 126 11.81 3.83 -5.64
C LEU A 126 13.03 3.21 -6.36
N PRO A 127 12.84 2.12 -7.11
CA PRO A 127 13.93 1.47 -7.83
C PRO A 127 14.57 2.42 -8.84
N HIS A 128 15.90 2.48 -8.86
CA HIS A 128 16.67 3.38 -9.72
C HIS A 128 17.07 2.62 -10.96
N GLN A 129 17.18 2.18 -11.78
CA GLN A 129 17.77 1.66 -13.01
C GLN A 129 17.82 0.13 -13.18
N ASN A 130 17.75 -0.63 -12.10
CA ASN A 130 17.76 -2.09 -12.21
C ASN A 130 16.38 -2.60 -11.87
N SER A 131 15.63 -3.04 -12.88
CA SER A 131 14.42 -3.83 -12.67
C SER A 131 14.76 -5.08 -11.87
N PRO A 132 13.91 -5.48 -10.92
CA PRO A 132 14.09 -6.75 -10.24
C PRO A 132 14.10 -7.88 -11.27
N SER A 133 14.86 -8.95 -11.02
CA SER A 133 14.98 -10.08 -11.92
C SER A 133 14.09 -11.25 -11.47
N THR A 134 13.57 -12.00 -12.42
CA THR A 134 12.90 -13.28 -12.13
C THR A 134 13.83 -14.20 -11.32
N GLY A 135 13.30 -14.86 -10.31
CA GLY A 135 14.05 -15.68 -9.36
C GLY A 135 14.62 -14.92 -8.17
N GLN A 136 14.50 -13.58 -8.14
CA GLN A 136 14.97 -12.78 -7.02
C GLN A 136 14.04 -12.96 -5.81
N LYS A 137 14.64 -13.14 -4.62
CA LYS A 137 13.90 -13.09 -3.36
C LYS A 137 13.45 -11.66 -3.08
N ILE A 138 12.17 -11.50 -2.83
CA ILE A 138 11.54 -10.23 -2.47
C ILE A 138 10.92 -10.31 -1.08
N PHE A 139 10.74 -9.14 -0.47
CA PHE A 139 9.96 -8.99 0.75
C PHE A 139 8.67 -8.25 0.41
N VAL A 140 7.58 -8.72 1.00
CA VAL A 140 6.25 -8.13 0.86
C VAL A 140 5.78 -7.74 2.25
N SER A 141 5.28 -6.52 2.40
CA SER A 141 4.72 -6.06 3.67
C SER A 141 3.42 -5.29 3.44
N GLY A 142 2.49 -5.42 4.37
CA GLY A 142 1.21 -4.73 4.27
C GLY A 142 0.24 -5.08 5.39
N PHE A 143 -0.96 -4.55 5.23
CA PHE A 143 -2.12 -4.78 6.08
C PHE A 143 -3.17 -5.53 5.27
N GLY A 144 -3.85 -6.48 5.89
CA GLY A 144 -4.87 -7.28 5.23
C GLY A 144 -5.05 -8.62 5.89
N ASN A 145 -5.85 -9.45 5.24
CA ASN A 145 -6.17 -10.77 5.75
C ASN A 145 -4.96 -11.70 5.67
N LEU A 146 -4.63 -12.33 6.76
CA LEU A 146 -3.65 -13.39 6.82
C LEU A 146 -4.37 -14.72 6.58
N VAL A 147 -3.90 -15.47 5.57
CA VAL A 147 -4.29 -16.87 5.37
C VAL A 147 -3.17 -17.73 5.93
N GLU A 148 -3.43 -18.42 7.04
CA GLU A 148 -2.46 -19.29 7.68
C GLU A 148 -2.74 -20.76 7.33
N GLY A 149 -1.66 -21.49 7.01
CA GLY A 149 -1.67 -22.95 6.85
C GLY A 149 -2.23 -23.44 5.52
N GLU A 150 -2.08 -24.77 5.31
CA GLU A 150 -2.57 -25.49 4.11
C GLU A 150 -4.11 -25.49 3.99
N ASN A 151 -4.81 -25.24 5.08
CA ASN A 151 -6.28 -25.27 5.15
C ASN A 151 -6.91 -23.89 4.90
N GLY A 152 -6.11 -22.85 4.67
CA GLY A 152 -6.61 -21.50 4.40
C GLY A 152 -7.39 -20.89 5.56
N GLU A 153 -7.02 -21.17 6.79
CA GLU A 153 -7.64 -20.56 7.96
C GLU A 153 -7.46 -19.04 7.92
N PHE A 154 -8.58 -18.35 8.01
CA PHE A 154 -8.63 -16.91 7.95
C PHE A 154 -8.37 -16.32 9.35
N ASN A 155 -7.28 -15.56 9.50
CA ASN A 155 -7.09 -14.76 10.71
C ASN A 155 -7.77 -13.39 10.52
N PRO A 156 -8.81 -13.07 11.30
CA PRO A 156 -9.52 -11.80 11.19
C PRO A 156 -8.74 -10.59 11.72
N ASP A 157 -7.62 -10.81 12.41
CA ASP A 157 -6.76 -9.70 12.90
C ASP A 157 -5.92 -9.13 11.74
N ASN A 158 -6.49 -8.17 11.03
CA ASN A 158 -5.87 -7.47 9.93
C ASN A 158 -5.34 -6.08 10.33
N SER A 159 -5.39 -5.73 11.62
CA SER A 159 -4.95 -4.42 12.12
C SER A 159 -3.45 -4.24 12.11
N ARG A 160 -2.70 -5.34 12.09
CA ARG A 160 -1.24 -5.34 12.20
C ARG A 160 -0.56 -5.41 10.84
N ARG A 161 0.55 -4.65 10.74
CA ARG A 161 1.46 -4.77 9.61
C ARG A 161 2.18 -6.13 9.64
N MET A 162 1.98 -6.90 8.58
CA MET A 162 2.60 -8.20 8.37
C MET A 162 3.69 -8.09 7.31
N ALA A 163 4.66 -9.00 7.35
CA ALA A 163 5.69 -9.11 6.33
C ALA A 163 6.00 -10.58 6.04
N GLY A 164 6.32 -10.85 4.79
CA GLY A 164 6.70 -12.17 4.32
C GLY A 164 7.74 -12.09 3.21
N THR A 165 8.17 -13.25 2.74
CA THR A 165 9.09 -13.35 1.60
C THR A 165 8.47 -14.16 0.49
N ASN A 166 8.82 -13.78 -0.75
CA ASN A 166 8.41 -14.51 -1.94
C ASN A 166 9.56 -14.52 -2.96
N ILE A 167 9.41 -15.29 -4.01
CA ILE A 167 10.30 -15.29 -5.18
C ILE A 167 9.56 -14.60 -6.31
N LEU A 168 10.22 -13.66 -6.98
CA LEU A 168 9.66 -12.99 -8.14
C LEU A 168 9.65 -13.96 -9.32
N ASP A 169 8.47 -14.34 -9.80
CA ASP A 169 8.29 -15.29 -10.88
C ASP A 169 8.12 -14.64 -12.26
N ARG A 170 7.77 -13.35 -12.30
CA ARG A 170 7.64 -12.53 -13.52
C ARG A 170 8.11 -11.10 -13.27
N VAL A 171 8.59 -10.49 -14.33
CA VAL A 171 8.93 -9.04 -14.41
C VAL A 171 8.20 -8.42 -15.60
#